data_4bd8fc08790b9c355940e9e99561145c
#
_entry.id   4bd8fc08790b9c355940e9e99561145c
#
_cell.length_a   1.000
_cell.length_b   1.000
_cell.length_c   1.000
_cell.angle_alpha   90.00
_cell.angle_beta   90.00
_cell.angle_gamma   90.00
#
_symmetry.space_group_name_H-M   'P 1'
#
loop_
_entity.id
_entity.type
_entity.pdbx_description
1 polymer ?
#
loop_
_entity_poly.entity_id
_entity_poly.type
_entity_poly.pdbx_seq_one_letter_code
_entity_poly.pdbx_strand_id
1 'polypeptide(L)'
;RDTDRSRGLGDVYKRQLIYQMPDRPYISPEVFKNAGVMPDIFPDKLNDDVEMFLIGRADEHARCYGMLNWGDTWDSNYTQQGRGNGKTVWSNNEYDYPHSCALEYARTGVRRFLDYLLVSTEHQMDVDVCHYSDNPLRIGGQWEHTAGHCKNGIMVCSHEWVEGLIDYYHFTGDERALTTAVGIGNNILKLLDTPMYAVPGEANARETGWALRALTALYVETGESKWIGKCEWIVDSFKKWEEEYGYWLAPYTDNTTIRVGFMISVAIGSVMRYYRVFPREDIKDMIIRAVDDLIENCMLGCGVFYYKELPSLQRLGNNTLLLESLAIAYELTGDVKYLKPGIKTFDKTIDSKAATTNGVKKIVDDAVICAGASTKGFAQSFIPVITYYKALSENGLY
;
A
#
# COMPACT_ATOMS: atom_id res chain seq x y z
N ARG A 1 -14.87 7.06 -50.66
CA ARG A 1 -13.40 7.05 -50.45
C ARG A 1 -13.02 7.27 -48.99
N ASP A 2 -13.82 7.94 -48.16
CA ASP A 2 -13.54 8.17 -46.75
C ASP A 2 -13.89 6.97 -45.85
N THR A 3 -14.77 6.11 -46.29
CA THR A 3 -15.16 4.88 -45.59
C THR A 3 -14.06 3.81 -45.58
N ASP A 4 -13.16 3.80 -46.56
CA ASP A 4 -12.07 2.83 -46.65
C ASP A 4 -10.90 3.20 -45.71
N ARG A 5 -10.68 4.49 -45.45
CA ARG A 5 -9.67 4.95 -44.49
C ARG A 5 -10.05 4.66 -43.04
N SER A 6 -11.33 4.82 -42.71
CA SER A 6 -11.82 4.52 -41.35
C SER A 6 -11.81 3.02 -41.04
N ARG A 7 -12.04 2.17 -42.07
CA ARG A 7 -11.94 0.71 -41.93
C ARG A 7 -10.49 0.26 -41.72
N GLY A 8 -9.53 0.87 -42.44
CA GLY A 8 -8.12 0.56 -42.28
C GLY A 8 -7.56 0.92 -40.89
N LEU A 9 -7.93 2.08 -40.33
CA LEU A 9 -7.54 2.48 -39.01
C LEU A 9 -8.17 1.61 -37.91
N GLY A 10 -9.46 1.27 -38.04
CA GLY A 10 -10.13 0.38 -37.11
C GLY A 10 -9.55 -1.05 -37.11
N ASP A 11 -9.05 -1.52 -38.24
CA ASP A 11 -8.42 -2.84 -38.34
C ASP A 11 -7.00 -2.84 -37.76
N VAL A 12 -6.26 -1.76 -37.91
CA VAL A 12 -4.95 -1.59 -37.32
C VAL A 12 -5.06 -1.55 -35.80
N TYR A 13 -5.98 -0.80 -35.21
CA TYR A 13 -6.21 -0.78 -33.78
C TYR A 13 -6.67 -2.13 -33.22
N LYS A 14 -7.57 -2.82 -33.93
CA LYS A 14 -8.00 -4.16 -33.51
C LYS A 14 -6.86 -5.17 -33.54
N ARG A 15 -5.99 -5.10 -34.53
CA ARG A 15 -4.81 -5.98 -34.63
C ARG A 15 -3.79 -5.67 -33.52
N GLN A 16 -3.53 -4.42 -33.22
CA GLN A 16 -2.63 -4.03 -32.14
C GLN A 16 -3.12 -4.54 -30.78
N LEU A 17 -4.41 -4.39 -30.48
CA LEU A 17 -5.00 -4.90 -29.23
C LEU A 17 -4.93 -6.43 -29.13
N ILE A 18 -5.04 -7.16 -30.25
CA ILE A 18 -4.96 -8.62 -30.27
C ILE A 18 -3.50 -9.09 -30.11
N TYR A 19 -2.54 -8.40 -30.67
CA TYR A 19 -1.12 -8.77 -30.61
C TYR A 19 -0.42 -8.38 -29.31
N GLN A 20 -0.98 -7.47 -28.53
CA GLN A 20 -0.37 -6.96 -27.29
C GLN A 20 -0.77 -7.74 -26.02
N MET A 21 -1.67 -8.71 -26.14
CA MET A 21 -2.04 -9.59 -25.04
C MET A 21 -1.42 -10.98 -25.30
N PRO A 22 -0.19 -11.25 -24.82
CA PRO A 22 0.34 -12.60 -24.87
C PRO A 22 -0.55 -13.53 -24.06
N ASP A 23 -0.71 -14.77 -24.54
CA ASP A 23 -1.33 -15.82 -23.75
C ASP A 23 -0.58 -15.98 -22.44
N ARG A 24 -1.28 -15.76 -21.33
CA ARG A 24 -0.69 -15.89 -19.99
C ARG A 24 -1.18 -17.17 -19.38
N PRO A 25 -0.27 -18.05 -18.93
CA PRO A 25 -0.66 -19.27 -18.29
C PRO A 25 -1.41 -18.96 -16.99
N TYR A 26 -2.46 -19.70 -16.74
CA TYR A 26 -3.11 -19.70 -15.42
C TYR A 26 -2.24 -20.50 -14.44
N ILE A 27 -1.99 -19.91 -13.29
CA ILE A 27 -1.33 -20.56 -12.16
C ILE A 27 -2.37 -20.71 -11.04
N SER A 28 -2.57 -21.93 -10.58
CA SER A 28 -3.52 -22.17 -9.50
C SER A 28 -3.00 -21.66 -8.15
N PRO A 29 -3.89 -21.21 -7.25
CA PRO A 29 -3.49 -20.81 -5.88
C PRO A 29 -2.69 -21.87 -5.13
N GLU A 30 -2.99 -23.13 -5.39
CA GLU A 30 -2.30 -24.27 -4.77
C GLU A 30 -0.82 -24.33 -5.13
N VAL A 31 -0.45 -23.93 -6.37
CA VAL A 31 0.96 -23.84 -6.81
C VAL A 31 1.68 -22.74 -6.02
N PHE A 32 1.09 -21.57 -5.87
CA PHE A 32 1.67 -20.48 -5.07
C PHE A 32 1.86 -20.87 -3.61
N LYS A 33 0.85 -21.55 -3.02
CA LYS A 33 0.92 -22.05 -1.65
C LYS A 33 2.02 -23.08 -1.47
N ASN A 34 2.10 -24.08 -2.34
CA ASN A 34 3.12 -25.13 -2.30
C ASN A 34 4.54 -24.62 -2.54
N ALA A 35 4.68 -23.56 -3.33
CA ALA A 35 5.95 -22.91 -3.57
C ALA A 35 6.40 -21.96 -2.42
N GLY A 36 5.55 -21.76 -1.41
CA GLY A 36 5.84 -20.85 -0.29
C GLY A 36 5.80 -19.36 -0.68
N VAL A 37 5.22 -19.02 -1.83
CA VAL A 37 5.09 -17.63 -2.29
C VAL A 37 4.09 -16.86 -1.43
N MET A 38 3.02 -17.55 -1.01
CA MET A 38 2.01 -16.97 -0.12
C MET A 38 2.41 -17.21 1.34
N PRO A 39 2.61 -16.15 2.13
CA PRO A 39 2.84 -16.29 3.55
C PRO A 39 1.67 -17.00 4.25
N ASP A 40 1.97 -17.81 5.26
CA ASP A 40 0.94 -18.47 6.07
C ASP A 40 -0.01 -17.51 6.81
N ILE A 41 0.30 -16.21 6.80
CA ILE A 41 -0.55 -15.16 7.36
C ILE A 41 -1.78 -14.83 6.50
N PHE A 42 -1.87 -15.35 5.26
CA PHE A 42 -3.04 -15.14 4.40
C PHE A 42 -4.02 -16.30 4.50
N PRO A 43 -5.33 -16.03 4.57
CA PRO A 43 -6.36 -17.06 4.61
C PRO A 43 -6.60 -17.66 3.24
N ASP A 44 -6.87 -18.96 3.18
CA ASP A 44 -7.28 -19.63 1.94
C ASP A 44 -8.64 -19.12 1.44
N LYS A 45 -9.53 -18.78 2.37
CA LYS A 45 -10.88 -18.26 2.06
C LYS A 45 -11.24 -17.11 2.99
N LEU A 46 -11.97 -16.16 2.46
CA LEU A 46 -12.65 -15.11 3.20
C LEU A 46 -14.14 -15.42 3.29
N ASN A 47 -14.83 -14.81 4.25
CA ASN A 47 -16.29 -14.79 4.20
C ASN A 47 -16.78 -13.79 3.15
N ASP A 48 -18.05 -13.89 2.77
CA ASP A 48 -18.63 -13.10 1.69
C ASP A 48 -18.55 -11.58 1.94
N ASP A 49 -18.71 -11.14 3.20
CA ASP A 49 -18.67 -9.70 3.54
C ASP A 49 -17.27 -9.11 3.33
N VAL A 50 -16.23 -9.84 3.74
CA VAL A 50 -14.84 -9.42 3.56
C VAL A 50 -14.44 -9.46 2.08
N GLU A 51 -14.83 -10.51 1.36
CA GLU A 51 -14.57 -10.66 -0.07
C GLU A 51 -15.22 -9.52 -0.86
N MET A 52 -16.50 -9.22 -0.61
CA MET A 52 -17.23 -8.14 -1.27
C MET A 52 -16.68 -6.75 -0.94
N PHE A 53 -16.21 -6.54 0.29
CA PHE A 53 -15.53 -5.32 0.69
C PHE A 53 -14.27 -5.08 -0.16
N LEU A 54 -13.45 -6.10 -0.37
CA LEU A 54 -12.20 -6.02 -1.12
C LEU A 54 -12.44 -5.87 -2.62
N ILE A 55 -13.28 -6.73 -3.22
CA ILE A 55 -13.59 -6.72 -4.67
C ILE A 55 -14.11 -5.36 -5.12
N GLY A 56 -15.08 -4.80 -4.38
CA GLY A 56 -15.68 -3.51 -4.74
C GLY A 56 -14.68 -2.36 -4.81
N ARG A 57 -13.57 -2.46 -4.11
CA ARG A 57 -12.48 -1.45 -4.13
C ARG A 57 -11.47 -1.70 -5.23
N ALA A 58 -11.16 -2.96 -5.52
CA ALA A 58 -10.18 -3.32 -6.55
C ALA A 58 -10.63 -2.93 -7.96
N ASP A 59 -11.94 -2.96 -8.23
CA ASP A 59 -12.50 -2.73 -9.58
C ASP A 59 -12.52 -1.25 -10.03
N GLU A 60 -12.13 -0.31 -9.17
CA GLU A 60 -12.28 1.12 -9.48
C GLU A 60 -11.42 1.59 -10.65
N HIS A 61 -10.19 1.08 -10.83
CA HIS A 61 -9.33 1.54 -11.93
C HIS A 61 -9.87 1.14 -13.31
N ALA A 62 -10.64 0.06 -13.40
CA ALA A 62 -11.27 -0.38 -14.66
C ALA A 62 -12.24 0.68 -15.25
N ARG A 63 -12.53 1.73 -14.50
CA ARG A 63 -13.41 2.85 -14.91
C ARG A 63 -12.65 4.08 -15.38
N CYS A 64 -11.33 4.06 -15.30
CA CYS A 64 -10.49 5.17 -15.74
C CYS A 64 -10.05 4.95 -17.20
N TYR A 65 -10.29 5.93 -18.05
CA TYR A 65 -10.00 5.87 -19.47
C TYR A 65 -9.07 6.99 -19.90
N GLY A 66 -8.32 6.77 -20.95
CA GLY A 66 -7.39 7.72 -21.52
C GLY A 66 -5.94 7.24 -21.44
N MET A 67 -5.10 7.75 -22.36
CA MET A 67 -3.73 7.26 -22.54
C MET A 67 -2.87 7.40 -21.26
N LEU A 68 -3.07 8.48 -20.52
CA LEU A 68 -2.34 8.73 -19.27
C LEU A 68 -3.08 8.29 -18.01
N ASN A 69 -4.30 7.76 -18.13
CA ASN A 69 -5.16 7.47 -16.97
C ASN A 69 -5.39 5.98 -16.78
N TRP A 70 -5.18 5.18 -17.83
CA TRP A 70 -5.41 3.75 -17.79
C TRP A 70 -4.42 3.06 -16.85
N GLY A 71 -4.92 2.37 -15.86
CA GLY A 71 -4.13 1.68 -14.85
C GLY A 71 -4.01 2.42 -13.51
N ASP A 72 -4.57 3.64 -13.40
CA ASP A 72 -4.67 4.38 -12.13
C ASP A 72 -6.11 4.77 -11.84
N THR A 73 -6.37 5.35 -10.68
CA THR A 73 -7.67 5.91 -10.28
C THR A 73 -7.55 7.35 -9.82
N TRP A 74 -8.63 8.10 -10.00
CA TRP A 74 -8.76 9.41 -9.40
C TRP A 74 -9.09 9.31 -7.92
N ASP A 75 -8.44 10.13 -7.11
CA ASP A 75 -8.74 10.24 -5.69
C ASP A 75 -9.76 11.35 -5.44
N SER A 76 -11.00 10.94 -5.17
CA SER A 76 -12.10 11.86 -4.91
C SER A 76 -11.91 12.67 -3.63
N ASN A 77 -11.26 12.10 -2.61
CA ASN A 77 -11.03 12.76 -1.33
C ASN A 77 -10.01 13.89 -1.49
N TYR A 78 -8.89 13.63 -2.14
CA TYR A 78 -7.88 14.65 -2.39
C TYR A 78 -8.36 15.72 -3.36
N THR A 79 -9.16 15.35 -4.35
CA THR A 79 -9.81 16.30 -5.26
C THR A 79 -10.75 17.25 -4.49
N GLN A 80 -11.58 16.71 -3.60
CA GLN A 80 -12.50 17.51 -2.77
C GLN A 80 -11.77 18.38 -1.75
N GLN A 81 -10.59 17.96 -1.27
CA GLN A 81 -9.73 18.78 -0.41
C GLN A 81 -9.04 19.94 -1.16
N GLY A 82 -9.26 20.06 -2.46
CA GLY A 82 -8.67 21.12 -3.27
C GLY A 82 -7.19 20.94 -3.62
N ARG A 83 -6.60 19.76 -3.34
CA ARG A 83 -5.17 19.50 -3.60
C ARG A 83 -4.77 19.64 -5.07
N GLY A 84 -5.72 19.45 -5.98
CA GLY A 84 -5.51 19.62 -7.42
C GLY A 84 -5.70 21.04 -7.95
N ASN A 85 -5.96 22.04 -7.09
CA ASN A 85 -6.27 23.40 -7.53
C ASN A 85 -7.42 23.44 -8.56
N GLY A 86 -8.50 22.70 -8.28
CA GLY A 86 -9.67 22.55 -9.16
C GLY A 86 -9.55 21.45 -10.22
N LYS A 87 -8.41 20.75 -10.29
CA LYS A 87 -8.22 19.59 -11.17
C LYS A 87 -8.38 18.29 -10.40
N THR A 88 -8.69 17.21 -11.11
CA THR A 88 -8.73 15.86 -10.57
C THR A 88 -7.34 15.45 -10.08
N VAL A 89 -7.27 14.89 -8.89
CA VAL A 89 -6.06 14.30 -8.30
C VAL A 89 -6.06 12.80 -8.57
N TRP A 90 -4.95 12.29 -9.05
CA TRP A 90 -4.72 10.86 -9.34
C TRP A 90 -4.01 10.19 -8.17
N SER A 91 -4.29 8.91 -7.95
CA SER A 91 -3.75 8.15 -6.83
C SER A 91 -2.30 7.75 -7.02
N ASN A 92 -1.84 7.64 -8.27
CA ASN A 92 -0.50 7.18 -8.64
C ASN A 92 -0.13 5.88 -7.90
N ASN A 93 -1.04 4.90 -7.92
CA ASN A 93 -0.89 3.59 -7.28
C ASN A 93 -0.52 3.62 -5.79
N GLU A 94 -0.96 4.63 -5.03
CA GLU A 94 -0.64 4.79 -3.61
C GLU A 94 -0.97 3.51 -2.80
N TYR A 95 -0.07 3.11 -1.92
CA TYR A 95 -0.03 1.85 -1.15
C TYR A 95 0.29 0.60 -1.96
N ASP A 96 0.90 0.74 -3.14
CA ASP A 96 1.31 -0.39 -3.99
C ASP A 96 0.12 -1.28 -4.39
N TYR A 97 -0.84 -0.67 -5.10
CA TYR A 97 -2.00 -1.38 -5.60
C TYR A 97 -1.64 -2.62 -6.45
N PRO A 98 -0.63 -2.56 -7.35
CA PRO A 98 -0.19 -3.72 -8.11
C PRO A 98 0.20 -4.91 -7.22
N HIS A 99 0.96 -4.68 -6.13
CA HIS A 99 1.34 -5.73 -5.19
C HIS A 99 0.14 -6.40 -4.54
N SER A 100 -0.83 -5.60 -4.09
CA SER A 100 -2.06 -6.13 -3.50
C SER A 100 -2.85 -7.00 -4.49
N CYS A 101 -2.85 -6.63 -5.77
CA CYS A 101 -3.47 -7.43 -6.85
C CYS A 101 -2.71 -8.73 -7.11
N ALA A 102 -1.36 -8.70 -7.09
CA ALA A 102 -0.54 -9.90 -7.23
C ALA A 102 -0.84 -10.92 -6.13
N LEU A 103 -0.88 -10.46 -4.88
CA LEU A 103 -1.21 -11.30 -3.73
C LEU A 103 -2.62 -11.87 -3.80
N GLU A 104 -3.60 -11.05 -4.20
CA GLU A 104 -4.98 -11.51 -4.32
C GLU A 104 -5.16 -12.51 -5.46
N TYR A 105 -4.45 -12.33 -6.59
CA TYR A 105 -4.40 -13.33 -7.65
C TYR A 105 -3.78 -14.64 -7.15
N ALA A 106 -2.64 -14.56 -6.45
CA ALA A 106 -1.97 -15.74 -5.92
C ALA A 106 -2.85 -16.49 -4.90
N ARG A 107 -3.64 -15.78 -4.11
CA ARG A 107 -4.57 -16.35 -3.12
C ARG A 107 -5.80 -16.99 -3.77
N THR A 108 -6.40 -16.36 -4.77
CA THR A 108 -7.72 -16.72 -5.29
C THR A 108 -7.70 -17.38 -6.66
N GLY A 109 -6.67 -17.13 -7.48
CA GLY A 109 -6.62 -17.50 -8.88
C GLY A 109 -7.59 -16.69 -9.76
N VAL A 110 -8.24 -15.66 -9.23
CA VAL A 110 -9.16 -14.82 -10.00
C VAL A 110 -8.38 -13.96 -10.97
N ARG A 111 -8.44 -14.32 -12.27
CA ARG A 111 -7.62 -13.72 -13.34
C ARG A 111 -7.72 -12.20 -13.42
N ARG A 112 -8.83 -11.63 -13.06
CA ARG A 112 -9.04 -10.17 -13.03
C ARG A 112 -7.96 -9.45 -12.22
N PHE A 113 -7.52 -10.00 -11.10
CA PHE A 113 -6.46 -9.39 -10.29
C PHE A 113 -5.09 -9.44 -10.98
N LEU A 114 -4.81 -10.49 -11.75
CA LEU A 114 -3.63 -10.51 -12.61
C LEU A 114 -3.68 -9.41 -13.67
N ASP A 115 -4.83 -9.25 -14.34
CA ASP A 115 -5.01 -8.20 -15.35
C ASP A 115 -4.83 -6.81 -14.71
N TYR A 116 -5.30 -6.61 -13.48
CA TYR A 116 -5.13 -5.38 -12.72
C TYR A 116 -3.67 -5.11 -12.34
N LEU A 117 -2.95 -6.11 -11.85
CA LEU A 117 -1.51 -6.02 -11.62
C LEU A 117 -0.81 -5.51 -12.90
N LEU A 118 -1.09 -6.15 -14.03
CA LEU A 118 -0.37 -5.88 -15.27
C LEU A 118 -0.59 -4.46 -15.78
N VAL A 119 -1.85 -4.03 -15.81
CA VAL A 119 -2.21 -2.68 -16.31
C VAL A 119 -1.71 -1.59 -15.37
N SER A 120 -1.84 -1.76 -14.06
CA SER A 120 -1.41 -0.75 -13.10
C SER A 120 0.10 -0.65 -12.98
N THR A 121 0.84 -1.75 -13.17
CA THR A 121 2.30 -1.72 -13.19
C THR A 121 2.85 -1.09 -14.45
N GLU A 122 2.26 -1.36 -15.62
CA GLU A 122 2.62 -0.67 -16.86
C GLU A 122 2.39 0.84 -16.73
N HIS A 123 1.25 1.25 -16.14
CA HIS A 123 0.99 2.64 -15.83
C HIS A 123 2.07 3.25 -14.91
N GLN A 124 2.41 2.55 -13.84
CA GLN A 124 3.44 2.99 -12.90
C GLN A 124 4.78 3.21 -13.61
N MET A 125 5.23 2.23 -14.41
CA MET A 125 6.49 2.33 -15.16
C MET A 125 6.50 3.49 -16.15
N ASP A 126 5.40 3.66 -16.90
CA ASP A 126 5.38 4.57 -18.04
C ASP A 126 4.93 6.00 -17.69
N VAL A 127 4.14 6.17 -16.62
CA VAL A 127 3.50 7.44 -16.26
C VAL A 127 3.93 7.97 -14.89
N ASP A 128 3.90 7.14 -13.86
CA ASP A 128 4.08 7.60 -12.49
C ASP A 128 5.55 7.77 -12.09
N VAL A 129 6.47 7.05 -12.75
CA VAL A 129 7.92 7.14 -12.47
C VAL A 129 8.57 8.23 -13.31
N CYS A 130 9.40 9.05 -12.68
CA CYS A 130 10.14 10.12 -13.33
C CYS A 130 11.40 9.60 -14.00
N HIS A 131 11.37 9.41 -15.31
CA HIS A 131 12.54 8.95 -16.10
C HIS A 131 13.51 10.04 -16.46
N TYR A 132 13.05 11.29 -16.52
CA TYR A 132 13.88 12.45 -16.88
C TYR A 132 13.49 13.68 -16.08
N SER A 133 14.50 14.37 -15.52
CA SER A 133 14.32 15.66 -14.86
C SER A 133 15.67 16.39 -14.76
N ASP A 134 15.63 17.72 -14.78
CA ASP A 134 16.80 18.55 -14.45
C ASP A 134 17.15 18.50 -12.95
N ASN A 135 16.23 18.03 -12.11
CA ASN A 135 16.47 17.78 -10.69
C ASN A 135 16.82 16.31 -10.46
N PRO A 136 18.07 15.97 -10.09
CA PRO A 136 18.50 14.58 -9.89
C PRO A 136 17.78 13.86 -8.75
N LEU A 137 17.15 14.57 -7.81
CA LEU A 137 16.35 13.99 -6.75
C LEU A 137 14.98 13.47 -7.24
N ARG A 138 14.62 13.71 -8.49
CA ARG A 138 13.38 13.17 -9.08
C ARG A 138 13.63 11.93 -9.92
N ILE A 139 14.81 11.80 -10.52
CA ILE A 139 15.10 10.73 -11.48
C ILE A 139 15.04 9.37 -10.81
N GLY A 140 14.20 8.50 -11.35
CA GLY A 140 13.92 7.16 -10.87
C GLY A 140 12.85 7.10 -9.79
N GLY A 141 12.42 8.24 -9.22
CA GLY A 141 11.39 8.26 -8.18
C GLY A 141 9.97 8.28 -8.74
N GLN A 142 9.03 7.88 -7.93
CA GLN A 142 7.61 7.89 -8.25
C GLN A 142 6.95 9.19 -7.75
N TRP A 143 6.02 9.72 -8.55
CA TRP A 143 5.23 10.88 -8.18
C TRP A 143 4.19 10.54 -7.12
N GLU A 144 4.11 11.32 -6.05
CA GLU A 144 2.99 11.22 -5.12
C GLU A 144 1.66 11.55 -5.83
N HIS A 145 0.54 11.18 -5.23
CA HIS A 145 -0.79 11.55 -5.71
C HIS A 145 -0.87 13.03 -6.14
N THR A 146 -1.28 13.28 -7.36
CA THR A 146 -1.19 14.61 -7.97
C THR A 146 -2.22 14.84 -9.07
N ALA A 147 -2.40 16.10 -9.45
CA ALA A 147 -3.20 16.48 -10.60
C ALA A 147 -2.38 16.30 -11.88
N GLY A 148 -2.80 15.39 -12.77
CA GLY A 148 -2.16 15.16 -14.07
C GLY A 148 -0.94 14.25 -14.04
N HIS A 149 -0.85 13.35 -13.07
CA HIS A 149 0.17 12.31 -12.89
C HIS A 149 1.62 12.81 -12.66
N CYS A 150 1.91 14.07 -12.94
CA CYS A 150 3.22 14.66 -12.74
C CYS A 150 3.11 15.93 -11.92
N LYS A 151 4.06 16.17 -11.03
CA LYS A 151 4.06 17.31 -10.12
C LYS A 151 5.39 18.04 -10.12
N ASN A 152 5.34 19.35 -10.03
CA ASN A 152 6.53 20.14 -9.70
C ASN A 152 6.77 20.01 -8.19
N GLY A 153 7.74 19.23 -7.78
CA GLY A 153 8.07 18.99 -6.38
C GLY A 153 9.21 18.01 -6.22
N ILE A 154 9.47 17.59 -5.01
CA ILE A 154 10.38 16.50 -4.69
C ILE A 154 9.58 15.20 -4.56
N MET A 155 10.27 14.08 -4.78
CA MET A 155 9.76 12.77 -4.42
C MET A 155 9.76 12.60 -2.90
N VAL A 156 8.95 11.70 -2.38
CA VAL A 156 8.88 11.38 -0.96
C VAL A 156 8.82 9.87 -0.78
N CYS A 157 9.57 9.35 0.17
CA CYS A 157 9.72 7.91 0.35
C CYS A 157 8.39 7.17 0.61
N SER A 158 7.38 7.86 1.15
CA SER A 158 6.06 7.27 1.38
C SER A 158 5.25 6.98 0.11
N HIS A 159 5.77 7.34 -1.06
CA HIS A 159 5.13 7.11 -2.37
C HIS A 159 6.05 6.37 -3.34
N GLU A 160 7.06 5.68 -2.83
CA GLU A 160 8.05 4.91 -3.60
C GLU A 160 7.74 3.41 -3.46
N TRP A 161 6.98 2.86 -4.40
CA TRP A 161 6.49 1.48 -4.37
C TRP A 161 7.31 0.58 -5.30
N VAL A 162 7.73 -0.58 -4.84
CA VAL A 162 8.57 -1.50 -5.62
C VAL A 162 8.06 -2.94 -5.66
N GLU A 163 7.25 -3.37 -4.69
CA GLU A 163 6.85 -4.77 -4.57
C GLU A 163 5.99 -5.20 -5.77
N GLY A 164 5.05 -4.36 -6.20
CA GLY A 164 4.24 -4.65 -7.40
C GLY A 164 5.04 -4.69 -8.70
N LEU A 165 6.12 -3.89 -8.82
CA LEU A 165 7.05 -3.96 -9.94
C LEU A 165 7.83 -5.27 -9.95
N ILE A 166 8.29 -5.73 -8.79
CA ILE A 166 8.98 -7.02 -8.62
C ILE A 166 8.02 -8.17 -8.97
N ASP A 167 6.79 -8.12 -8.46
CA ASP A 167 5.77 -9.12 -8.79
C ASP A 167 5.50 -9.17 -10.30
N TYR A 168 5.37 -8.02 -10.94
CA TYR A 168 5.18 -7.94 -12.39
C TYR A 168 6.34 -8.58 -13.15
N TYR A 169 7.58 -8.31 -12.72
CA TYR A 169 8.77 -8.96 -13.29
C TYR A 169 8.66 -10.47 -13.19
N HIS A 170 8.30 -11.01 -12.02
CA HIS A 170 8.14 -12.45 -11.83
C HIS A 170 7.01 -13.07 -12.68
N PHE A 171 5.92 -12.35 -12.90
CA PHE A 171 4.82 -12.84 -13.73
C PHE A 171 5.08 -12.74 -15.23
N THR A 172 5.91 -11.82 -15.68
CA THR A 172 6.06 -11.49 -17.11
C THR A 172 7.45 -11.74 -17.67
N GLY A 173 8.50 -11.70 -16.84
CA GLY A 173 9.89 -11.67 -17.27
C GLY A 173 10.31 -10.33 -17.88
N ASP A 174 9.50 -9.25 -17.75
CA ASP A 174 9.84 -7.94 -18.31
C ASP A 174 10.85 -7.21 -17.41
N GLU A 175 12.10 -7.18 -17.86
CA GLU A 175 13.25 -6.54 -17.20
C GLU A 175 13.05 -5.03 -16.93
N ARG A 176 12.13 -4.38 -17.65
CA ARG A 176 11.83 -2.97 -17.41
C ARG A 176 11.30 -2.76 -15.99
N ALA A 177 10.48 -3.69 -15.50
CA ALA A 177 9.88 -3.58 -14.17
C ALA A 177 10.95 -3.68 -13.07
N LEU A 178 11.86 -4.64 -13.15
CA LEU A 178 12.97 -4.75 -12.20
C LEU A 178 13.90 -3.54 -12.29
N THR A 179 14.21 -3.07 -13.51
CA THR A 179 15.03 -1.86 -13.72
C THR A 179 14.37 -0.64 -13.09
N THR A 180 13.05 -0.50 -13.24
CA THR A 180 12.28 0.60 -12.63
C THR A 180 12.27 0.50 -11.11
N ALA A 181 12.07 -0.68 -10.54
CA ALA A 181 12.12 -0.90 -9.09
C ALA A 181 13.51 -0.53 -8.51
N VAL A 182 14.60 -0.95 -9.17
CA VAL A 182 15.97 -0.57 -8.79
C VAL A 182 16.16 0.95 -8.92
N GLY A 183 15.59 1.58 -9.94
CA GLY A 183 15.58 3.04 -10.12
C GLY A 183 14.94 3.77 -8.95
N ILE A 184 13.77 3.30 -8.50
CA ILE A 184 13.06 3.80 -7.31
C ILE A 184 13.92 3.61 -6.06
N GLY A 185 14.49 2.44 -5.85
CA GLY A 185 15.39 2.19 -4.71
C GLY A 185 16.61 3.15 -4.69
N ASN A 186 17.22 3.41 -5.83
CA ASN A 186 18.31 4.38 -5.94
C ASN A 186 17.82 5.82 -5.65
N ASN A 187 16.58 6.15 -6.00
CA ASN A 187 15.98 7.44 -5.64
C ASN A 187 15.76 7.52 -4.12
N ILE A 188 15.21 6.49 -3.49
CA ILE A 188 15.05 6.41 -2.03
C ILE A 188 16.39 6.65 -1.32
N LEU A 189 17.49 6.01 -1.76
CA LEU A 189 18.81 6.22 -1.16
C LEU A 189 19.23 7.70 -1.22
N LYS A 190 19.02 8.37 -2.36
CA LYS A 190 19.31 9.80 -2.50
C LYS A 190 18.44 10.67 -1.58
N LEU A 191 17.14 10.35 -1.47
CA LEU A 191 16.21 11.08 -0.61
C LEU A 191 16.61 10.96 0.86
N LEU A 192 16.95 9.75 1.31
CA LEU A 192 17.37 9.49 2.70
C LEU A 192 18.67 10.21 3.08
N ASP A 193 19.49 10.62 2.11
CA ASP A 193 20.70 11.42 2.34
C ASP A 193 20.42 12.94 2.38
N THR A 194 19.17 13.37 2.18
CA THR A 194 18.79 14.79 2.28
C THR A 194 18.56 15.22 3.74
N PRO A 195 18.65 16.51 4.05
CA PRO A 195 18.36 17.01 5.41
C PRO A 195 16.95 16.67 5.91
N MET A 196 15.99 16.44 5.00
CA MET A 196 14.62 16.06 5.35
C MET A 196 14.55 14.77 6.18
N TYR A 197 15.52 13.87 6.02
CA TYR A 197 15.57 12.58 6.70
C TYR A 197 16.72 12.47 7.70
N ALA A 198 17.40 13.58 8.00
CA ALA A 198 18.56 13.59 8.91
C ALA A 198 18.20 13.16 10.33
N VAL A 199 16.99 13.48 10.77
CA VAL A 199 16.46 13.09 12.08
C VAL A 199 15.23 12.22 11.86
N PRO A 200 15.32 10.90 12.13
CA PRO A 200 14.16 10.02 12.12
C PRO A 200 13.14 10.53 13.13
N GLY A 201 11.90 10.50 12.84
CA GLY A 201 10.86 11.11 13.67
C GLY A 201 10.42 12.48 13.16
N GLU A 202 11.30 13.34 12.71
CA GLU A 202 10.92 14.58 12.01
C GLU A 202 10.30 14.27 10.64
N ALA A 203 10.89 13.31 9.92
CA ALA A 203 10.36 12.83 8.64
C ALA A 203 9.12 11.93 8.76
N ASN A 204 8.68 11.64 9.95
CA ASN A 204 7.62 10.72 10.38
C ASN A 204 7.82 9.23 10.04
N ALA A 205 7.18 8.37 10.82
CA ALA A 205 7.31 6.91 10.73
C ALA A 205 6.90 6.34 9.35
N ARG A 206 5.93 6.95 8.68
CA ARG A 206 5.46 6.50 7.38
C ARG A 206 6.52 6.64 6.30
N GLU A 207 7.24 7.76 6.26
CA GLU A 207 8.26 8.03 5.23
C GLU A 207 9.40 7.02 5.32
N THR A 208 10.01 6.90 6.49
CA THR A 208 11.12 5.96 6.70
C THR A 208 10.67 4.50 6.72
N GLY A 209 9.44 4.23 7.16
CA GLY A 209 8.82 2.91 7.09
C GLY A 209 8.68 2.40 5.65
N TRP A 210 8.12 3.21 4.75
CA TRP A 210 8.02 2.82 3.34
C TRP A 210 9.38 2.66 2.67
N ALA A 211 10.35 3.53 2.98
CA ALA A 211 11.71 3.36 2.51
C ALA A 211 12.28 2.00 2.96
N LEU A 212 12.13 1.63 4.23
CA LEU A 212 12.57 0.35 4.78
C LEU A 212 11.93 -0.83 4.02
N ARG A 213 10.62 -0.76 3.78
CA ARG A 213 9.88 -1.80 3.06
C ARG A 213 10.42 -1.99 1.64
N ALA A 214 10.54 -0.90 0.89
CA ALA A 214 11.03 -0.93 -0.49
C ALA A 214 12.48 -1.46 -0.58
N LEU A 215 13.39 -0.96 0.28
CA LEU A 215 14.77 -1.39 0.29
C LEU A 215 14.94 -2.85 0.75
N THR A 216 14.10 -3.32 1.68
CA THR A 216 14.07 -4.72 2.09
C THR A 216 13.66 -5.63 0.93
N ALA A 217 12.60 -5.27 0.19
CA ALA A 217 12.16 -6.01 -0.98
C ALA A 217 13.25 -6.08 -2.07
N LEU A 218 13.92 -4.96 -2.34
CA LEU A 218 15.02 -4.91 -3.30
C LEU A 218 16.23 -5.73 -2.84
N TYR A 219 16.53 -5.77 -1.55
CA TYR A 219 17.58 -6.65 -1.03
C TYR A 219 17.25 -8.12 -1.24
N VAL A 220 16.04 -8.52 -0.94
CA VAL A 220 15.58 -9.91 -1.15
C VAL A 220 15.66 -10.30 -2.63
N GLU A 221 15.28 -9.38 -3.52
CA GLU A 221 15.27 -9.65 -4.97
C GLU A 221 16.66 -9.66 -5.59
N THR A 222 17.50 -8.67 -5.24
CA THR A 222 18.78 -8.45 -5.96
C THR A 222 20.02 -8.96 -5.22
N GLY A 223 19.93 -9.15 -3.90
CA GLY A 223 21.08 -9.47 -3.05
C GLY A 223 22.10 -8.33 -2.89
N GLU A 224 21.84 -7.14 -3.42
CA GLU A 224 22.79 -6.04 -3.39
C GLU A 224 22.91 -5.41 -1.99
N SER A 225 24.12 -5.39 -1.44
CA SER A 225 24.41 -4.91 -0.09
C SER A 225 24.13 -3.41 0.15
N LYS A 226 24.03 -2.60 -0.92
CA LYS A 226 23.71 -1.17 -0.79
C LYS A 226 22.36 -0.92 -0.13
N TRP A 227 21.40 -1.83 -0.29
CA TRP A 227 20.07 -1.71 0.29
C TRP A 227 20.07 -1.93 1.80
N ILE A 228 20.77 -2.99 2.24
CA ILE A 228 20.71 -3.42 3.63
C ILE A 228 21.34 -2.41 4.60
N GLY A 229 22.40 -1.72 4.20
CA GLY A 229 23.04 -0.70 5.05
C GLY A 229 22.09 0.44 5.41
N LYS A 230 21.21 0.86 4.49
CA LYS A 230 20.18 1.85 4.79
C LYS A 230 19.02 1.27 5.59
N CYS A 231 18.66 0.01 5.38
CA CYS A 231 17.68 -0.68 6.22
C CYS A 231 18.11 -0.70 7.68
N GLU A 232 19.34 -1.06 7.96
CA GLU A 232 19.93 -1.07 9.32
C GLU A 232 19.90 0.33 9.92
N TRP A 233 20.34 1.34 9.16
CA TRP A 233 20.29 2.73 9.61
C TRP A 233 18.85 3.19 9.97
N ILE A 234 17.84 2.81 9.19
CA ILE A 234 16.44 3.14 9.49
C ILE A 234 16.00 2.44 10.79
N VAL A 235 16.27 1.14 10.93
CA VAL A 235 15.88 0.37 12.12
C VAL A 235 16.55 0.93 13.39
N ASP A 236 17.85 1.25 13.32
CA ASP A 236 18.56 1.89 14.43
C ASP A 236 18.02 3.28 14.75
N SER A 237 17.51 3.97 13.73
CA SER A 237 16.87 5.26 13.90
C SER A 237 15.53 5.15 14.64
N PHE A 238 14.74 4.11 14.36
CA PHE A 238 13.52 3.82 15.12
C PHE A 238 13.82 3.52 16.61
N LYS A 239 14.91 2.79 16.89
CA LYS A 239 15.34 2.53 18.28
C LYS A 239 15.70 3.81 19.01
N LYS A 240 16.54 4.66 18.41
CA LYS A 240 16.90 5.96 18.97
C LYS A 240 15.70 6.84 19.21
N TRP A 241 14.75 6.81 18.31
CA TRP A 241 13.50 7.55 18.43
C TRP A 241 12.66 7.05 19.61
N GLU A 242 12.55 5.73 19.78
CA GLU A 242 11.89 5.15 20.95
C GLU A 242 12.61 5.53 22.27
N GLU A 243 13.95 5.52 22.28
CA GLU A 243 14.76 5.93 23.44
C GLU A 243 14.54 7.41 23.80
N GLU A 244 14.42 8.29 22.80
CA GLU A 244 14.27 9.73 23.00
C GLU A 244 12.86 10.12 23.50
N TYR A 245 11.82 9.52 22.92
CA TYR A 245 10.42 9.90 23.17
C TYR A 245 9.63 8.86 23.97
N GLY A 246 10.24 7.74 24.32
CA GLY A 246 9.57 6.60 24.96
C GLY A 246 8.80 5.71 24.00
N TYR A 247 8.31 6.29 22.90
CA TYR A 247 7.56 5.62 21.83
C TYR A 247 7.83 6.29 20.47
N TRP A 248 7.20 5.83 19.41
CA TRP A 248 7.33 6.45 18.08
C TRP A 248 6.42 7.67 17.96
N LEU A 249 6.66 8.64 18.80
CA LEU A 249 5.97 9.93 18.82
C LEU A 249 6.64 10.91 17.86
N ALA A 250 5.85 11.71 17.16
CA ALA A 250 6.35 12.78 16.32
C ALA A 250 6.35 14.12 17.07
N PRO A 251 7.42 14.92 17.01
CA PRO A 251 7.39 16.30 17.47
C PRO A 251 6.29 17.09 16.74
N TYR A 252 5.50 17.86 17.50
CA TYR A 252 4.43 18.69 16.96
C TYR A 252 4.67 20.17 17.23
N THR A 253 5.13 20.51 18.42
CA THR A 253 5.59 21.83 18.81
C THR A 253 6.83 21.66 19.70
N ASP A 254 7.50 22.74 20.06
CA ASP A 254 8.69 22.71 20.93
C ASP A 254 8.50 21.94 22.25
N ASN A 255 7.24 21.82 22.70
CA ASN A 255 6.89 21.18 23.97
C ASN A 255 5.83 20.08 23.84
N THR A 256 5.50 19.63 22.62
CA THR A 256 4.42 18.69 22.41
C THR A 256 4.79 17.64 21.38
N THR A 257 4.55 16.39 21.72
CA THR A 257 4.63 15.24 20.81
C THR A 257 3.24 14.68 20.54
N ILE A 258 3.05 14.03 19.39
CA ILE A 258 1.78 13.40 18.98
C ILE A 258 1.99 11.99 18.48
N ARG A 259 0.97 11.15 18.63
CA ARG A 259 0.84 9.88 17.91
C ARG A 259 0.11 10.07 16.60
N VAL A 260 0.74 9.62 15.54
CA VAL A 260 0.07 9.55 14.24
C VAL A 260 -0.16 8.07 13.94
N GLY A 261 -1.24 7.52 14.50
CA GLY A 261 -1.49 6.08 14.58
C GLY A 261 -1.39 5.34 13.25
N PHE A 262 -1.87 5.92 12.14
CA PHE A 262 -1.75 5.29 10.83
C PHE A 262 -0.30 5.21 10.33
N MET A 263 0.53 6.21 10.64
CA MET A 263 1.95 6.23 10.23
C MET A 263 2.75 5.21 11.03
N ILE A 264 2.48 5.11 12.33
CA ILE A 264 3.09 4.10 13.20
C ILE A 264 2.71 2.70 12.74
N SER A 265 1.45 2.47 12.38
CA SER A 265 0.99 1.17 11.84
C SER A 265 1.72 0.77 10.56
N VAL A 266 1.92 1.71 9.63
CA VAL A 266 2.73 1.47 8.41
C VAL A 266 4.17 1.12 8.77
N ALA A 267 4.77 1.83 9.71
CA ALA A 267 6.14 1.55 10.16
C ALA A 267 6.26 0.16 10.78
N ILE A 268 5.31 -0.24 11.63
CA ILE A 268 5.26 -1.59 12.22
C ILE A 268 5.24 -2.66 11.12
N GLY A 269 4.37 -2.52 10.12
CA GLY A 269 4.32 -3.44 8.98
C GLY A 269 5.64 -3.51 8.21
N SER A 270 6.31 -2.38 8.04
CA SER A 270 7.61 -2.29 7.35
C SER A 270 8.76 -2.91 8.16
N VAL A 271 8.82 -2.62 9.47
CA VAL A 271 9.82 -3.23 10.38
C VAL A 271 9.61 -4.75 10.48
N MET A 272 8.34 -5.22 10.44
CA MET A 272 8.06 -6.64 10.43
C MET A 272 8.55 -7.33 9.14
N ARG A 273 8.46 -6.68 7.97
CA ARG A 273 9.04 -7.22 6.73
C ARG A 273 10.55 -7.35 6.84
N TYR A 274 11.22 -6.35 7.39
CA TYR A 274 12.65 -6.42 7.66
C TYR A 274 12.99 -7.53 8.67
N TYR A 275 12.22 -7.64 9.76
CA TYR A 275 12.39 -8.69 10.76
C TYR A 275 12.28 -10.12 10.19
N ARG A 276 11.35 -10.35 9.25
CA ARG A 276 11.22 -11.66 8.59
C ARG A 276 12.44 -12.06 7.78
N VAL A 277 13.22 -11.10 7.30
CA VAL A 277 14.50 -11.33 6.59
C VAL A 277 15.67 -11.44 7.57
N PHE A 278 15.66 -10.62 8.61
CA PHE A 278 16.71 -10.52 9.63
C PHE A 278 16.12 -10.62 11.04
N PRO A 279 15.72 -11.81 11.48
CA PRO A 279 15.09 -11.98 12.80
C PRO A 279 16.08 -11.68 13.92
N ARG A 280 15.70 -10.74 14.80
CA ARG A 280 16.43 -10.33 15.99
C ARG A 280 15.45 -10.02 17.12
N GLU A 281 15.74 -10.49 18.33
CA GLU A 281 14.85 -10.30 19.48
C GLU A 281 14.62 -8.82 19.84
N ASP A 282 15.65 -7.97 19.71
CA ASP A 282 15.51 -6.54 19.98
C ASP A 282 14.53 -5.84 19.02
N ILE A 283 14.45 -6.28 17.76
CA ILE A 283 13.47 -5.79 16.78
C ILE A 283 12.08 -6.31 17.10
N LYS A 284 11.95 -7.58 17.44
CA LYS A 284 10.70 -8.18 17.87
C LYS A 284 10.10 -7.44 19.07
N ASP A 285 10.90 -7.21 20.09
CA ASP A 285 10.48 -6.49 21.29
C ASP A 285 10.08 -5.04 20.97
N MET A 286 10.80 -4.37 20.08
CA MET A 286 10.46 -3.01 19.62
C MET A 286 9.11 -2.98 18.92
N ILE A 287 8.82 -3.95 18.02
CA ILE A 287 7.52 -4.07 17.36
C ILE A 287 6.41 -4.26 18.41
N ILE A 288 6.60 -5.16 19.37
CA ILE A 288 5.59 -5.46 20.39
C ILE A 288 5.32 -4.20 21.24
N ARG A 289 6.34 -3.48 21.70
CA ARG A 289 6.15 -2.24 22.45
C ARG A 289 5.41 -1.18 21.65
N ALA A 290 5.71 -1.05 20.36
CA ALA A 290 5.00 -0.10 19.50
C ALA A 290 3.51 -0.46 19.34
N VAL A 291 3.18 -1.76 19.28
CA VAL A 291 1.77 -2.21 19.22
C VAL A 291 1.08 -2.01 20.58
N ASP A 292 1.76 -2.30 21.70
CA ASP A 292 1.21 -2.06 23.04
C ASP A 292 0.90 -0.57 23.25
N ASP A 293 1.78 0.34 22.81
CA ASP A 293 1.52 1.80 22.84
C ASP A 293 0.29 2.19 22.00
N LEU A 294 0.13 1.61 20.82
CA LEU A 294 -1.04 1.89 19.99
C LEU A 294 -2.34 1.41 20.65
N ILE A 295 -2.33 0.24 21.29
CA ILE A 295 -3.51 -0.29 22.01
C ILE A 295 -3.86 0.60 23.18
N GLU A 296 -2.85 0.98 23.98
CA GLU A 296 -3.05 1.80 25.17
C GLU A 296 -3.53 3.22 24.86
N ASN A 297 -2.96 3.84 23.84
CA ASN A 297 -3.08 5.28 23.63
C ASN A 297 -3.88 5.70 22.40
N CYS A 298 -4.12 4.79 21.41
CA CYS A 298 -4.85 5.12 20.19
C CYS A 298 -6.29 4.61 20.14
N MET A 299 -6.74 3.87 21.16
CA MET A 299 -8.12 3.36 21.21
C MET A 299 -9.06 4.42 21.79
N LEU A 300 -10.16 4.69 21.09
CA LEU A 300 -11.24 5.56 21.56
C LEU A 300 -12.18 4.82 22.51
N GLY A 301 -12.84 5.53 23.41
CA GLY A 301 -13.83 4.96 24.32
C GLY A 301 -14.98 4.22 23.64
N CYS A 302 -15.23 4.48 22.35
CA CYS A 302 -16.18 3.71 21.53
C CYS A 302 -15.61 2.37 21.02
N GLY A 303 -14.33 2.06 21.30
CA GLY A 303 -13.69 0.78 20.97
C GLY A 303 -13.18 0.67 19.53
N VAL A 304 -12.97 1.78 18.83
CA VAL A 304 -12.26 1.84 17.55
C VAL A 304 -10.97 2.65 17.72
N PHE A 305 -10.00 2.40 16.85
CA PHE A 305 -8.75 3.14 16.86
C PHE A 305 -8.87 4.41 16.02
N TYR A 306 -8.37 5.54 16.55
CA TYR A 306 -8.34 6.78 15.79
C TYR A 306 -7.24 6.77 14.72
N TYR A 307 -7.44 7.59 13.69
CA TYR A 307 -6.47 7.71 12.60
C TYR A 307 -5.28 8.60 12.97
N LYS A 308 -5.55 9.77 13.57
CA LYS A 308 -4.55 10.72 14.09
C LYS A 308 -4.98 11.28 15.45
N GLU A 309 -4.01 11.56 16.33
CA GLU A 309 -4.24 12.09 17.67
C GLU A 309 -4.74 13.54 17.70
N LEU A 310 -4.41 14.32 16.70
CA LEU A 310 -4.74 15.75 16.64
C LEU A 310 -6.23 16.02 16.85
N PRO A 311 -6.58 17.21 17.42
CA PRO A 311 -7.95 17.67 17.58
C PRO A 311 -8.56 18.00 16.21
N SER A 312 -8.68 17.00 15.38
CA SER A 312 -9.26 17.04 14.04
C SER A 312 -10.36 16.00 13.96
N LEU A 313 -11.24 16.12 12.97
CA LEU A 313 -12.25 15.11 12.67
C LEU A 313 -11.64 13.72 12.42
N GLN A 314 -10.35 13.65 12.10
CA GLN A 314 -9.63 12.39 11.89
C GLN A 314 -9.41 11.60 13.19
N ARG A 315 -9.48 12.23 14.38
CA ARG A 315 -9.52 11.52 15.65
C ARG A 315 -10.80 10.66 15.79
N LEU A 316 -11.86 11.06 15.15
CA LEU A 316 -13.13 10.30 15.11
C LEU A 316 -13.16 9.25 14.00
N GLY A 317 -12.12 9.16 13.18
CA GLY A 317 -11.99 8.19 12.11
C GLY A 317 -11.79 6.76 12.61
N ASN A 318 -11.69 5.83 11.65
CA ASN A 318 -11.36 4.44 11.88
C ASN A 318 -9.99 4.14 11.26
N ASN A 319 -9.11 3.50 12.03
CA ASN A 319 -7.76 3.17 11.57
C ASN A 319 -7.66 1.69 11.16
N THR A 320 -8.02 1.39 9.93
CA THR A 320 -7.93 0.04 9.35
C THR A 320 -6.49 -0.50 9.34
N LEU A 321 -5.50 0.36 9.11
CA LEU A 321 -4.08 -0.04 9.06
C LEU A 321 -3.60 -0.70 10.35
N LEU A 322 -4.18 -0.31 11.49
CA LEU A 322 -3.82 -0.86 12.79
C LEU A 322 -4.14 -2.36 12.91
N LEU A 323 -5.05 -2.88 12.10
CA LEU A 323 -5.37 -4.31 12.08
C LEU A 323 -4.15 -5.17 11.70
N GLU A 324 -3.31 -4.71 10.77
CA GLU A 324 -2.04 -5.38 10.45
C GLU A 324 -1.11 -5.41 11.66
N SER A 325 -1.00 -4.29 12.38
CA SER A 325 -0.16 -4.20 13.58
C SER A 325 -0.59 -5.18 14.66
N LEU A 326 -1.89 -5.33 14.88
CA LEU A 326 -2.44 -6.30 15.84
C LEU A 326 -2.20 -7.75 15.40
N ALA A 327 -2.38 -8.06 14.11
CA ALA A 327 -2.08 -9.37 13.56
C ALA A 327 -0.59 -9.71 13.69
N ILE A 328 0.31 -8.74 13.46
CA ILE A 328 1.76 -8.88 13.65
C ILE A 328 2.11 -9.20 15.11
N ALA A 329 1.54 -8.47 16.06
CA ALA A 329 1.80 -8.75 17.48
C ALA A 329 1.30 -10.14 17.89
N TYR A 330 0.16 -10.58 17.36
CA TYR A 330 -0.31 -11.96 17.53
C TYR A 330 0.65 -12.98 16.89
N GLU A 331 1.11 -12.76 15.67
CA GLU A 331 2.08 -13.61 14.97
C GLU A 331 3.37 -13.79 15.79
N LEU A 332 3.88 -12.70 16.39
CA LEU A 332 5.12 -12.71 17.16
C LEU A 332 4.99 -13.35 18.55
N THR A 333 3.79 -13.33 19.15
CA THR A 333 3.59 -13.72 20.56
C THR A 333 2.70 -14.93 20.75
N GLY A 334 1.81 -15.25 19.80
CA GLY A 334 0.72 -16.21 19.96
C GLY A 334 -0.39 -15.76 20.94
N ASP A 335 -0.33 -14.51 21.43
CA ASP A 335 -1.26 -14.04 22.47
C ASP A 335 -2.51 -13.39 21.86
N VAL A 336 -3.64 -14.05 22.05
CA VAL A 336 -4.97 -13.61 21.57
C VAL A 336 -5.38 -12.24 22.15
N LYS A 337 -4.72 -11.76 23.21
CA LYS A 337 -4.98 -10.43 23.75
C LYS A 337 -4.82 -9.33 22.71
N TYR A 338 -3.94 -9.51 21.71
CA TYR A 338 -3.71 -8.55 20.64
C TYR A 338 -4.83 -8.49 19.59
N LEU A 339 -5.63 -9.54 19.47
CA LEU A 339 -6.72 -9.59 18.50
C LEU A 339 -7.98 -8.87 18.99
N LYS A 340 -8.34 -9.05 20.27
CA LYS A 340 -9.59 -8.52 20.83
C LYS A 340 -9.81 -7.01 20.64
N PRO A 341 -8.80 -6.14 20.82
CA PRO A 341 -8.97 -4.69 20.65
C PRO A 341 -9.39 -4.25 19.25
N GLY A 342 -9.04 -5.02 18.22
CA GLY A 342 -9.27 -4.66 16.83
C GLY A 342 -10.64 -5.06 16.27
N ILE A 343 -11.41 -5.93 16.94
CA ILE A 343 -12.66 -6.52 16.41
C ILE A 343 -13.61 -5.42 15.93
N LYS A 344 -13.86 -4.42 16.75
CA LYS A 344 -14.78 -3.34 16.40
C LYS A 344 -14.29 -2.45 15.26
N THR A 345 -12.97 -2.27 15.15
CA THR A 345 -12.35 -1.59 14.01
C THR A 345 -12.52 -2.42 12.75
N PHE A 346 -12.33 -3.74 12.84
CA PHE A 346 -12.54 -4.66 11.74
C PHE A 346 -13.99 -4.65 11.25
N ASP A 347 -14.96 -4.87 12.15
CA ASP A 347 -16.40 -4.85 11.83
C ASP A 347 -16.79 -3.53 11.14
N LYS A 348 -16.34 -2.39 11.68
CA LYS A 348 -16.60 -1.08 11.10
C LYS A 348 -15.93 -0.90 9.73
N THR A 349 -14.80 -1.54 9.50
CA THR A 349 -14.07 -1.47 8.24
C THR A 349 -14.81 -2.23 7.14
N ILE A 350 -15.23 -3.46 7.42
CA ILE A 350 -15.90 -4.32 6.43
C ILE A 350 -17.40 -4.02 6.30
N ASP A 351 -18.03 -3.35 7.27
CA ASP A 351 -19.43 -2.98 7.16
C ASP A 351 -19.65 -2.07 5.94
N SER A 352 -20.33 -2.61 4.95
CA SER A 352 -20.65 -1.90 3.71
C SER A 352 -21.41 -0.60 3.92
N LYS A 353 -22.09 -0.46 5.07
CA LYS A 353 -22.77 0.78 5.47
C LYS A 353 -21.78 1.81 6.02
N ALA A 354 -20.70 1.36 6.68
CA ALA A 354 -19.64 2.23 7.19
C ALA A 354 -18.57 2.53 6.13
N ALA A 355 -18.39 1.67 5.13
CA ALA A 355 -17.54 1.95 3.96
C ALA A 355 -18.00 3.18 3.16
N THR A 356 -19.14 3.74 3.51
CA THR A 356 -19.69 5.01 2.98
C THR A 356 -19.18 6.24 3.71
N THR A 357 -18.13 6.18 4.54
CA THR A 357 -17.69 7.33 5.34
C THR A 357 -17.32 8.57 4.52
N ASN A 358 -17.11 8.42 3.23
CA ASN A 358 -16.89 9.55 2.33
C ASN A 358 -17.77 9.47 1.07
N GLY A 359 -18.74 8.58 1.01
CA GLY A 359 -19.39 8.33 -0.23
C GLY A 359 -20.88 8.09 -0.11
N VAL A 360 -21.58 8.68 -1.05
CA VAL A 360 -22.95 8.33 -1.35
C VAL A 360 -22.94 6.91 -1.91
N LYS A 361 -23.62 5.97 -1.22
CA LYS A 361 -23.99 4.71 -1.85
C LYS A 361 -24.77 5.04 -3.12
N LYS A 362 -24.23 4.69 -4.27
CA LYS A 362 -24.99 4.64 -5.50
C LYS A 362 -25.35 3.19 -5.77
N ILE A 363 -26.62 2.90 -5.82
CA ILE A 363 -27.11 1.66 -6.42
C ILE A 363 -27.23 1.94 -7.91
N VAL A 364 -26.44 1.25 -8.71
CA VAL A 364 -26.52 1.28 -10.17
C VAL A 364 -26.73 -0.15 -10.62
N ASP A 365 -27.85 -0.42 -11.26
CA ASP A 365 -28.20 -1.75 -11.78
C ASP A 365 -28.11 -2.85 -10.70
N ASP A 366 -28.70 -2.60 -9.54
CA ASP A 366 -28.68 -3.48 -8.35
C ASP A 366 -27.29 -3.73 -7.71
N ALA A 367 -26.24 -3.13 -8.27
CA ALA A 367 -24.91 -3.19 -7.68
C ALA A 367 -24.68 -1.99 -6.74
N VAL A 368 -24.19 -2.28 -5.54
CA VAL A 368 -23.77 -1.24 -4.59
C VAL A 368 -22.39 -0.73 -5.02
N ILE A 369 -22.35 0.47 -5.55
CA ILE A 369 -21.10 1.17 -5.84
C ILE A 369 -20.75 2.05 -4.65
N CYS A 370 -19.66 1.75 -3.96
CA CYS A 370 -19.13 2.63 -2.92
C CYS A 370 -18.47 3.83 -3.61
N ALA A 371 -19.16 4.99 -3.60
CA ALA A 371 -18.52 6.23 -4.01
C ALA A 371 -17.36 6.54 -3.05
N GLY A 372 -16.18 6.85 -3.60
CA GLY A 372 -14.96 7.08 -2.82
C GLY A 372 -14.12 5.83 -2.52
N ALA A 373 -14.53 4.65 -2.96
CA ALA A 373 -13.62 3.53 -3.07
C ALA A 373 -12.62 3.83 -4.19
N SER A 374 -11.34 3.74 -3.90
CA SER A 374 -10.26 3.89 -4.89
C SER A 374 -9.35 2.67 -4.81
N THR A 375 -8.52 2.47 -5.84
CA THR A 375 -7.46 1.46 -5.81
C THR A 375 -6.56 1.64 -4.58
N LYS A 376 -6.30 2.88 -4.16
CA LYS A 376 -5.69 3.21 -2.87
C LYS A 376 -6.45 2.57 -1.70
N GLY A 377 -7.78 2.67 -1.67
CA GLY A 377 -8.59 2.08 -0.60
C GLY A 377 -8.48 0.56 -0.54
N PHE A 378 -8.38 -0.10 -1.69
CA PHE A 378 -8.08 -1.54 -1.76
C PHE A 378 -6.68 -1.84 -1.22
N ALA A 379 -5.65 -1.23 -1.77
CA ALA A 379 -4.27 -1.47 -1.40
C ALA A 379 -3.99 -1.19 0.09
N GLN A 380 -4.54 -0.10 0.62
CA GLN A 380 -4.42 0.27 2.03
C GLN A 380 -5.09 -0.74 2.98
N SER A 381 -6.19 -1.36 2.55
CA SER A 381 -6.99 -2.25 3.40
C SER A 381 -6.65 -3.71 3.24
N PHE A 382 -6.08 -4.11 2.10
CA PHE A 382 -5.93 -5.50 1.72
C PHE A 382 -5.18 -6.33 2.78
N ILE A 383 -3.90 -6.05 2.98
CA ILE A 383 -3.10 -6.80 3.96
C ILE A 383 -3.65 -6.69 5.39
N PRO A 384 -3.98 -5.48 5.91
CA PRO A 384 -4.55 -5.35 7.24
C PRO A 384 -5.80 -6.18 7.47
N VAL A 385 -6.73 -6.18 6.51
CA VAL A 385 -8.01 -6.89 6.65
C VAL A 385 -7.83 -8.39 6.58
N ILE A 386 -7.10 -8.91 5.58
CA ILE A 386 -7.00 -10.36 5.37
C ILE A 386 -6.16 -11.06 6.44
N THR A 387 -5.06 -10.44 6.90
CA THR A 387 -4.20 -11.01 7.94
C THR A 387 -4.90 -11.03 9.30
N TYR A 388 -5.59 -9.95 9.62
CA TYR A 388 -6.35 -9.87 10.85
C TYR A 388 -7.56 -10.82 10.84
N TYR A 389 -8.29 -10.92 9.72
CA TYR A 389 -9.38 -11.88 9.54
C TYR A 389 -8.89 -13.31 9.75
N LYS A 390 -7.75 -13.68 9.17
CA LYS A 390 -7.18 -15.02 9.38
C LYS A 390 -6.95 -15.30 10.86
N ALA A 391 -6.25 -14.38 11.53
CA ALA A 391 -5.96 -14.52 12.96
C ALA A 391 -7.23 -14.63 13.83
N LEU A 392 -8.28 -13.86 13.51
CA LEU A 392 -9.57 -13.97 14.19
C LEU A 392 -10.22 -15.33 13.96
N SER A 393 -10.27 -15.79 12.70
CA SER A 393 -10.95 -17.04 12.32
C SER A 393 -10.28 -18.26 12.94
N GLU A 394 -8.95 -18.31 12.97
CA GLU A 394 -8.18 -19.39 13.59
C GLU A 394 -8.37 -19.49 15.10
N ASN A 395 -8.78 -18.40 15.74
CA ASN A 395 -9.04 -18.35 17.17
C ASN A 395 -10.53 -18.36 17.54
N GLY A 396 -11.41 -18.58 16.55
CA GLY A 396 -12.87 -18.63 16.79
C GLY A 396 -13.45 -17.30 17.29
N LEU A 397 -12.82 -16.19 16.93
CA LEU A 397 -13.25 -14.83 17.28
C LEU A 397 -14.09 -14.17 16.17
N TYR A 398 -14.18 -14.83 15.00
CA TYR A 398 -14.97 -14.37 13.86
C TYR A 398 -15.55 -15.54 13.08
#